data_e404b5e000fd327dd4adfc8c9e0abfb2
#
_entry.id   e404b5e000fd327dd4adfc8c9e0abfb2
#
_cell.length_a   1.000
_cell.length_b   1.000
_cell.length_c   1.000
_cell.angle_alpha   90.00
_cell.angle_beta   90.00
_cell.angle_gamma   90.00
#
_symmetry.space_group_name_H-M   'P 1'
#
loop_
_entity.id
_entity.type
_entity.pdbx_description
1 polymer ?
#
loop_
_entity_poly.entity_id
_entity_poly.type
_entity_poly.pdbx_seq_one_letter_code
_entity_poly.pdbx_strand_id
1 'polypeptide(L)'
;MRNEERRELDEPVAQGLLENIGDGILLTDREEEIQFMNPAAEKILGVTGKAESARFSAVCPLVNVETGEAYPSPIPRVIRTGRAAGLARNIGIFRGREKVYLSATCSPVGDMDGGVSGCSIILRDISKLRQLEMRAEKDRADAEDARQRAVEASRVKDRFLVNMGHELRTPLNGINGMLTLLFQTELTERQREYLQEVQTSAGELLRRINAILKFSKPENGGMELDRHGIFINPKLRGDPILETWNAQIPVQEDDVQDLMAYCEKKLSGSDRTEREERK
;
A
#
# COMPACT_ATOMS: atom_id res chain seq x y z
N MET A 1 -28.88 3.88 57.12
CA MET A 1 -28.29 2.53 57.16
C MET A 1 -28.12 1.92 55.75
N ARG A 2 -29.12 1.70 54.89
CA ARG A 2 -28.94 1.04 53.58
C ARG A 2 -28.10 1.83 52.54
N ASN A 3 -27.98 3.15 52.67
CA ASN A 3 -27.17 3.98 51.76
C ASN A 3 -25.72 4.13 52.18
N GLU A 4 -25.38 3.96 53.43
CA GLU A 4 -24.02 4.03 53.95
C GLU A 4 -23.27 2.72 53.68
N GLU A 5 -23.94 1.57 53.90
CA GLU A 5 -23.36 0.25 53.55
C GLU A 5 -23.07 0.08 52.06
N ARG A 6 -23.88 0.73 51.15
CA ARG A 6 -23.56 0.74 49.73
C ARG A 6 -22.33 1.60 49.38
N ARG A 7 -22.09 2.70 50.07
CA ARG A 7 -20.91 3.54 49.87
C ARG A 7 -19.63 2.86 50.30
N GLU A 8 -19.63 2.14 51.42
CA GLU A 8 -18.44 1.43 51.93
C GLU A 8 -18.05 0.20 51.08
N LEU A 9 -19.01 -0.45 50.42
CA LEU A 9 -18.71 -1.57 49.51
C LEU A 9 -18.28 -1.16 48.13
N ASP A 10 -18.64 0.06 47.68
CA ASP A 10 -18.32 0.56 46.34
C ASP A 10 -16.90 1.19 46.28
N GLU A 11 -16.39 1.72 47.40
CA GLU A 11 -15.09 2.40 47.44
C GLU A 11 -13.87 1.52 47.15
N PRO A 12 -13.73 0.30 47.76
CA PRO A 12 -12.63 -0.63 47.41
C PRO A 12 -12.71 -1.17 45.98
N VAL A 13 -13.94 -1.36 45.48
CA VAL A 13 -14.13 -1.81 44.08
C VAL A 13 -13.75 -0.72 43.10
N ALA A 14 -14.16 0.51 43.36
CA ALA A 14 -13.79 1.66 42.53
C ALA A 14 -12.28 1.89 42.55
N GLN A 15 -11.62 1.80 43.68
CA GLN A 15 -10.19 1.91 43.84
C GLN A 15 -9.46 0.77 43.11
N GLY A 16 -9.89 -0.46 43.26
CA GLY A 16 -9.35 -1.63 42.56
C GLY A 16 -9.49 -1.52 41.02
N LEU A 17 -10.59 -0.95 40.55
CA LEU A 17 -10.77 -0.67 39.12
C LEU A 17 -9.76 0.40 38.62
N LEU A 18 -9.60 1.50 39.35
CA LEU A 18 -8.67 2.59 39.00
C LEU A 18 -7.22 2.11 39.00
N GLU A 19 -6.82 1.23 39.88
CA GLU A 19 -5.48 0.66 39.97
C GLU A 19 -5.16 -0.32 38.82
N ASN A 20 -6.16 -1.03 38.30
CA ASN A 20 -5.99 -2.05 37.28
C ASN A 20 -6.23 -1.54 35.85
N ILE A 21 -6.66 -0.30 35.65
CA ILE A 21 -6.81 0.31 34.35
C ILE A 21 -5.42 0.61 33.76
N GLY A 22 -5.17 0.15 32.55
CA GLY A 22 -3.90 0.39 31.84
C GLY A 22 -3.68 1.84 31.37
N ASP A 23 -4.71 2.68 31.42
CA ASP A 23 -4.63 4.10 31.14
C ASP A 23 -4.26 4.88 32.40
N GLY A 24 -3.42 5.90 32.26
CA GLY A 24 -3.08 6.81 33.37
C GLY A 24 -4.27 7.69 33.72
N ILE A 25 -4.65 7.72 35.00
CA ILE A 25 -5.74 8.57 35.51
C ILE A 25 -5.15 9.53 36.53
N LEU A 26 -5.45 10.83 36.36
CA LEU A 26 -5.11 11.87 37.32
C LEU A 26 -6.36 12.69 37.64
N LEU A 27 -6.42 13.17 38.89
CA LEU A 27 -7.36 14.18 39.32
C LEU A 27 -6.58 15.41 39.78
N THR A 28 -7.02 16.58 39.39
CA THR A 28 -6.44 17.85 39.81
C THR A 28 -7.52 18.77 40.36
N ASP A 29 -7.12 19.69 41.24
CA ASP A 29 -7.95 20.83 41.62
C ASP A 29 -7.93 21.95 40.54
N ARG A 30 -8.50 23.11 40.91
CA ARG A 30 -8.53 24.33 40.05
C ARG A 30 -7.16 24.96 39.79
N GLU A 31 -6.24 24.79 40.71
CA GLU A 31 -4.87 25.33 40.71
C GLU A 31 -3.88 24.40 40.01
N GLU A 32 -4.36 23.32 39.37
CA GLU A 32 -3.58 22.27 38.72
C GLU A 32 -2.81 21.37 39.71
N GLU A 33 -3.08 21.40 41.00
CA GLU A 33 -2.45 20.50 41.95
C GLU A 33 -3.03 19.10 41.85
N ILE A 34 -2.17 18.09 41.75
CA ILE A 34 -2.56 16.68 41.59
C ILE A 34 -3.07 16.17 42.93
N GLN A 35 -4.36 15.76 42.95
CA GLN A 35 -5.03 15.19 44.10
C GLN A 35 -5.00 13.66 44.12
N PHE A 36 -4.89 13.06 42.92
CA PHE A 36 -4.83 11.62 42.76
C PHE A 36 -4.08 11.26 41.45
N MET A 37 -3.33 10.18 41.49
CA MET A 37 -2.69 9.56 40.36
C MET A 37 -2.68 8.05 40.52
N ASN A 38 -3.12 7.32 39.48
CA ASN A 38 -3.06 5.86 39.51
C ASN A 38 -1.65 5.36 39.08
N PRO A 39 -1.31 4.08 39.41
CA PRO A 39 -0.01 3.50 39.05
C PRO A 39 0.32 3.53 37.56
N ALA A 40 -0.67 3.47 36.68
CA ALA A 40 -0.47 3.57 35.24
C ALA A 40 0.00 4.98 34.83
N ALA A 41 -0.56 6.05 35.43
CA ALA A 41 -0.10 7.41 35.19
C ALA A 41 1.34 7.63 35.66
N GLU A 42 1.70 7.12 36.85
CA GLU A 42 3.07 7.17 37.36
C GLU A 42 4.06 6.52 36.39
N LYS A 43 3.70 5.34 35.87
CA LYS A 43 4.52 4.62 34.90
C LYS A 43 4.65 5.38 33.58
N ILE A 44 3.57 5.93 33.04
CA ILE A 44 3.56 6.69 31.78
C ILE A 44 4.43 7.94 31.93
N LEU A 45 4.28 8.68 33.02
CA LEU A 45 5.01 9.92 33.28
C LEU A 45 6.45 9.69 33.77
N GLY A 46 6.78 8.47 34.22
CA GLY A 46 8.09 8.13 34.74
C GLY A 46 8.36 8.74 36.13
N VAL A 47 7.31 9.02 36.88
CA VAL A 47 7.43 9.53 38.26
C VAL A 47 7.26 8.38 39.25
N THR A 48 8.10 8.29 40.24
CA THR A 48 8.05 7.30 41.30
C THR A 48 7.77 7.99 42.62
N GLY A 49 6.60 7.70 43.21
CA GLY A 49 6.19 8.14 44.54
C GLY A 49 5.66 9.56 44.57
N LYS A 50 4.64 9.79 45.36
CA LYS A 50 3.94 11.02 45.79
C LYS A 50 4.17 12.26 44.92
N ALA A 51 3.60 12.24 43.72
CA ALA A 51 3.37 13.47 42.96
C ALA A 51 2.10 14.22 43.46
N GLU A 52 1.52 13.76 44.55
CA GLU A 52 0.41 14.42 45.25
C GLU A 52 0.90 15.83 45.71
N SER A 53 0.07 16.82 45.47
CA SER A 53 0.34 18.24 45.72
C SER A 53 1.39 18.89 44.76
N ALA A 54 1.87 18.17 43.77
CA ALA A 54 2.67 18.77 42.70
C ALA A 54 1.74 19.32 41.59
N ARG A 55 2.19 20.38 40.91
CA ARG A 55 1.42 20.89 39.76
C ARG A 55 1.53 19.97 38.56
N PHE A 56 0.42 19.78 37.87
CA PHE A 56 0.35 18.94 36.67
C PHE A 56 1.42 19.31 35.63
N SER A 57 1.63 20.62 35.38
CA SER A 57 2.64 21.12 34.43
C SER A 57 4.08 20.77 34.82
N ALA A 58 4.36 20.57 36.11
CA ALA A 58 5.68 20.15 36.57
C ALA A 58 5.90 18.65 36.41
N VAL A 59 4.85 17.83 36.60
CA VAL A 59 4.89 16.37 36.51
C VAL A 59 4.73 15.91 35.06
N CYS A 60 3.92 16.61 34.27
CA CYS A 60 3.62 16.32 32.88
C CYS A 60 3.93 17.56 31.99
N PRO A 61 5.20 17.90 31.76
CA PRO A 61 5.56 19.01 30.88
C PRO A 61 5.27 18.68 29.45
N LEU A 62 4.08 19.08 28.98
CA LEU A 62 3.61 18.80 27.63
C LEU A 62 4.46 19.57 26.60
N VAL A 63 4.86 18.87 25.56
CA VAL A 63 5.60 19.42 24.42
C VAL A 63 5.09 18.85 23.11
N ASN A 64 5.30 19.58 22.04
CA ASN A 64 5.27 18.97 20.72
C ASN A 64 6.55 18.13 20.57
N VAL A 65 6.41 16.80 20.52
CA VAL A 65 7.56 15.88 20.52
C VAL A 65 8.36 15.89 19.20
N GLU A 66 7.84 16.54 18.16
CA GLU A 66 8.52 16.70 16.87
C GLU A 66 9.36 18.00 16.84
N THR A 67 8.79 19.12 17.31
CA THR A 67 9.46 20.43 17.29
C THR A 67 10.19 20.74 18.59
N GLY A 68 9.82 20.08 19.70
CA GLY A 68 10.35 20.39 21.04
C GLY A 68 9.72 21.61 21.69
N GLU A 69 8.76 22.26 21.05
CA GLU A 69 8.08 23.44 21.60
C GLU A 69 7.14 23.06 22.75
N ALA A 70 7.15 23.89 23.81
CA ALA A 70 6.24 23.70 24.94
C ALA A 70 4.78 23.82 24.52
N TYR A 71 3.97 22.89 25.03
CA TYR A 71 2.52 22.90 24.81
C TYR A 71 1.81 23.26 26.13
N PRO A 72 0.84 24.18 26.09
CA PRO A 72 0.17 24.63 27.31
C PRO A 72 -0.69 23.53 27.94
N SER A 73 -0.79 23.53 29.27
CA SER A 73 -1.71 22.66 29.99
C SER A 73 -3.16 22.88 29.53
N PRO A 74 -3.94 21.80 29.28
CA PRO A 74 -5.34 21.93 28.94
C PRO A 74 -6.24 22.33 30.12
N ILE A 75 -5.77 22.17 31.37
CA ILE A 75 -6.57 22.34 32.59
C ILE A 75 -7.17 23.74 32.72
N PRO A 76 -6.41 24.87 32.56
CA PRO A 76 -6.99 26.21 32.71
C PRO A 76 -8.12 26.47 31.70
N ARG A 77 -8.01 25.90 30.50
CA ARG A 77 -9.06 26.01 29.49
C ARG A 77 -10.30 25.24 29.89
N VAL A 78 -10.15 24.02 30.41
CA VAL A 78 -11.25 23.16 30.85
C VAL A 78 -12.00 23.79 32.04
N ILE A 79 -11.26 24.29 33.04
CA ILE A 79 -11.83 24.99 34.21
C ILE A 79 -12.66 26.20 33.76
N ARG A 80 -12.13 27.03 32.88
CA ARG A 80 -12.80 28.23 32.41
C ARG A 80 -14.04 27.96 31.55
N THR A 81 -13.99 26.93 30.70
CA THR A 81 -15.04 26.66 29.70
C THR A 81 -16.06 25.62 30.14
N GLY A 82 -15.76 24.82 31.18
CA GLY A 82 -16.55 23.66 31.59
C GLY A 82 -16.64 22.57 30.50
N ARG A 83 -15.76 22.59 29.50
CA ARG A 83 -15.78 21.64 28.39
C ARG A 83 -14.51 20.81 28.36
N ALA A 84 -14.65 19.52 28.08
CA ALA A 84 -13.49 18.63 27.93
C ALA A 84 -12.59 19.08 26.78
N ALA A 85 -11.27 18.86 26.93
CA ALA A 85 -10.25 19.13 25.94
C ALA A 85 -9.34 17.90 25.75
N GLY A 86 -8.99 17.60 24.50
CA GLY A 86 -7.99 16.58 24.15
C GLY A 86 -6.65 17.19 23.73
N LEU A 87 -5.61 16.36 23.68
CA LEU A 87 -4.32 16.73 23.11
C LEU A 87 -4.28 16.51 21.60
N ALA A 88 -3.47 17.29 20.89
CA ALA A 88 -3.17 17.06 19.48
C ALA A 88 -2.29 15.81 19.30
N ARG A 89 -2.26 15.24 18.09
CA ARG A 89 -1.61 13.94 17.80
C ARG A 89 -0.09 13.88 18.06
N ASN A 90 0.58 15.00 18.01
CA ASN A 90 2.03 15.11 18.17
C ASN A 90 2.46 15.69 19.53
N ILE A 91 1.52 15.75 20.49
CA ILE A 91 1.81 16.20 21.85
C ILE A 91 2.18 15.00 22.71
N GLY A 92 3.11 15.22 23.61
CA GLY A 92 3.62 14.24 24.55
C GLY A 92 4.59 14.85 25.54
N ILE A 93 5.48 14.02 26.06
CA ILE A 93 6.53 14.42 26.99
C ILE A 93 7.88 13.83 26.56
N PHE A 94 8.97 14.40 27.08
CA PHE A 94 10.27 13.76 27.08
C PHE A 94 10.51 13.06 28.43
N ARG A 95 10.74 11.74 28.38
CA ARG A 95 11.16 10.95 29.52
C ARG A 95 12.67 10.67 29.38
N GLY A 96 13.49 11.55 29.93
CA GLY A 96 14.91 11.58 29.65
C GLY A 96 15.18 11.88 28.16
N ARG A 97 15.70 10.91 27.42
CA ARG A 97 15.91 11.01 25.95
C ARG A 97 14.81 10.38 25.11
N GLU A 98 13.86 9.74 25.76
CA GLU A 98 12.77 9.04 25.09
C GLU A 98 11.62 9.99 24.78
N LYS A 99 11.11 9.94 23.55
CA LYS A 99 9.90 10.65 23.12
C LYS A 99 8.69 9.79 23.45
N VAL A 100 7.81 10.25 24.34
CA VAL A 100 6.57 9.57 24.69
C VAL A 100 5.41 10.37 24.11
N TYR A 101 4.74 9.81 23.12
CA TYR A 101 3.54 10.39 22.54
C TYR A 101 2.34 10.08 23.42
N LEU A 102 1.60 11.12 23.81
CA LEU A 102 0.45 10.99 24.69
C LEU A 102 -0.86 11.27 23.95
N SER A 103 -1.83 10.42 24.16
CA SER A 103 -3.23 10.77 23.98
C SER A 103 -3.79 11.12 25.35
N ALA A 104 -4.39 12.31 25.48
CA ALA A 104 -5.02 12.68 26.74
C ALA A 104 -6.37 13.32 26.50
N THR A 105 -7.28 13.08 27.46
CA THR A 105 -8.55 13.77 27.60
C THR A 105 -8.63 14.36 28.99
N CYS A 106 -8.78 15.68 29.04
CA CYS A 106 -8.99 16.44 30.26
C CYS A 106 -10.49 16.81 30.35
N SER A 107 -11.19 16.38 31.37
CA SER A 107 -12.63 16.60 31.59
C SER A 107 -12.87 17.35 32.89
N PRO A 108 -13.84 18.29 32.95
CA PRO A 108 -14.16 18.98 34.18
C PRO A 108 -14.79 18.03 35.20
N VAL A 109 -14.43 18.20 36.48
CA VAL A 109 -15.08 17.56 37.62
C VAL A 109 -15.94 18.63 38.28
N GLY A 110 -17.26 18.35 38.39
CA GLY A 110 -18.23 19.27 39.01
C GLY A 110 -18.19 19.27 40.53
N ASP A 111 -18.49 20.40 41.13
CA ASP A 111 -18.80 20.51 42.54
C ASP A 111 -20.30 20.37 42.80
N MET A 112 -20.73 20.35 44.11
CA MET A 112 -22.12 20.25 44.48
C MET A 112 -22.95 21.49 44.15
N ASP A 113 -22.29 22.61 43.91
CA ASP A 113 -22.92 23.91 43.60
C ASP A 113 -23.05 24.14 42.07
N GLY A 114 -22.70 23.14 41.24
CA GLY A 114 -22.74 23.20 39.78
C GLY A 114 -21.55 23.91 39.16
N GLY A 115 -20.50 24.22 39.91
CA GLY A 115 -19.23 24.73 39.46
C GLY A 115 -18.26 23.60 39.03
N VAL A 116 -17.07 23.98 38.57
CA VAL A 116 -15.99 23.04 38.28
C VAL A 116 -15.01 23.04 39.46
N SER A 117 -14.86 21.93 40.15
CA SER A 117 -13.95 21.78 41.30
C SER A 117 -12.51 21.43 40.88
N GLY A 118 -12.35 20.86 39.70
CA GLY A 118 -11.08 20.41 39.17
C GLY A 118 -11.20 19.71 37.82
N CYS A 119 -10.21 18.90 37.48
CA CYS A 119 -10.21 18.12 36.25
C CYS A 119 -9.86 16.65 36.48
N SER A 120 -10.51 15.77 35.76
CA SER A 120 -10.05 14.40 35.55
C SER A 120 -9.27 14.31 34.21
N ILE A 121 -8.10 13.69 34.25
CA ILE A 121 -7.25 13.55 33.07
C ILE A 121 -6.99 12.08 32.84
N ILE A 122 -7.31 11.62 31.66
CA ILE A 122 -6.99 10.24 31.22
C ILE A 122 -5.81 10.36 30.23
N LEU A 123 -4.72 9.68 30.54
CA LEU A 123 -3.49 9.64 29.74
C LEU A 123 -3.30 8.25 29.15
N ARG A 124 -2.94 8.19 27.90
CA ARG A 124 -2.54 6.94 27.24
C ARG A 124 -1.23 7.14 26.48
N ASP A 125 -0.26 6.27 26.74
CA ASP A 125 0.94 6.20 25.91
C ASP A 125 0.61 5.57 24.55
N ILE A 126 0.73 6.37 23.51
CA ILE A 126 0.47 5.96 22.13
C ILE A 126 1.76 5.83 21.28
N SER A 127 2.92 5.81 21.94
CA SER A 127 4.22 5.81 21.24
C SER A 127 4.38 4.60 20.32
N LYS A 128 3.98 3.41 20.78
CA LYS A 128 4.01 2.19 19.96
C LYS A 128 3.07 2.27 18.76
N LEU A 129 1.86 2.79 18.98
CA LEU A 129 0.88 2.98 17.89
C LEU A 129 1.42 3.95 16.84
N ARG A 130 1.99 5.08 17.28
CA ARG A 130 2.61 6.07 16.38
C ARG A 130 3.78 5.50 15.60
N GLN A 131 4.63 4.71 16.22
CA GLN A 131 5.72 4.03 15.52
C GLN A 131 5.21 3.07 14.44
N LEU A 132 4.15 2.32 14.71
CA LEU A 132 3.54 1.42 13.75
C LEU A 132 2.88 2.18 12.58
N GLU A 133 2.16 3.28 12.88
CA GLU A 133 1.58 4.15 11.86
C GLU A 133 2.68 4.71 10.93
N MET A 134 3.75 5.28 11.50
CA MET A 134 4.85 5.86 10.71
C MET A 134 5.57 4.80 9.85
N ARG A 135 5.75 3.58 10.38
CA ARG A 135 6.31 2.48 9.58
C ARG A 135 5.39 2.08 8.44
N ALA A 136 4.11 1.92 8.72
CA ALA A 136 3.12 1.56 7.68
C ALA A 136 3.02 2.63 6.58
N GLU A 137 3.08 3.92 6.93
CA GLU A 137 3.12 5.01 5.96
C GLU A 137 4.38 4.96 5.10
N LYS A 138 5.55 4.72 5.72
CA LYS A 138 6.81 4.57 4.99
C LYS A 138 6.79 3.36 4.05
N ASP A 139 6.39 2.20 4.56
CA ASP A 139 6.33 0.96 3.76
C ASP A 139 5.38 1.11 2.56
N ARG A 140 4.27 1.84 2.76
CA ARG A 140 3.33 2.16 1.68
C ARG A 140 3.95 3.09 0.64
N ALA A 141 4.69 4.11 1.07
CA ALA A 141 5.38 5.02 0.14
C ALA A 141 6.46 4.28 -0.66
N ASP A 142 7.27 3.44 0.01
CA ASP A 142 8.32 2.64 -0.64
C ASP A 142 7.73 1.63 -1.64
N ALA A 143 6.60 1.00 -1.30
CA ALA A 143 5.89 0.08 -2.18
C ALA A 143 5.32 0.78 -3.42
N GLU A 144 4.74 1.98 -3.27
CA GLU A 144 4.22 2.75 -4.39
C GLU A 144 5.34 3.21 -5.33
N ASP A 145 6.48 3.64 -4.79
CA ASP A 145 7.65 4.02 -5.59
C ASP A 145 8.22 2.81 -6.36
N ALA A 146 8.33 1.64 -5.72
CA ALA A 146 8.74 0.41 -6.39
C ALA A 146 7.76 0.00 -7.49
N ARG A 147 6.44 0.12 -7.25
CA ARG A 147 5.40 -0.14 -8.24
C ARG A 147 5.55 0.77 -9.45
N GLN A 148 5.80 2.06 -9.20
CA GLN A 148 5.93 3.05 -10.27
C GLN A 148 7.16 2.77 -11.15
N ARG A 149 8.30 2.43 -10.55
CA ARG A 149 9.51 2.02 -11.29
C ARG A 149 9.27 0.76 -12.13
N ALA A 150 8.55 -0.23 -11.58
CA ALA A 150 8.22 -1.45 -12.31
C ALA A 150 7.32 -1.17 -13.53
N VAL A 151 6.32 -0.31 -13.38
CA VAL A 151 5.45 0.12 -14.48
C VAL A 151 6.24 0.86 -15.56
N GLU A 152 7.15 1.75 -15.17
CA GLU A 152 7.96 2.51 -16.12
C GLU A 152 8.94 1.60 -16.89
N ALA A 153 9.60 0.68 -16.19
CA ALA A 153 10.47 -0.33 -16.80
C ALA A 153 9.69 -1.21 -17.80
N SER A 154 8.46 -1.62 -17.44
CA SER A 154 7.58 -2.36 -18.35
C SER A 154 7.25 -1.56 -19.62
N ARG A 155 6.89 -0.28 -19.46
CA ARG A 155 6.59 0.60 -20.62
C ARG A 155 7.78 0.79 -21.54
N VAL A 156 8.98 0.95 -20.99
CA VAL A 156 10.22 1.06 -21.78
C VAL A 156 10.47 -0.22 -22.56
N LYS A 157 10.34 -1.38 -21.90
CA LYS A 157 10.46 -2.70 -22.53
C LYS A 157 9.46 -2.88 -23.69
N ASP A 158 8.19 -2.51 -23.45
CA ASP A 158 7.14 -2.65 -24.46
C ASP A 158 7.39 -1.78 -25.69
N ARG A 159 7.79 -0.52 -25.47
CA ARG A 159 8.17 0.39 -26.58
C ARG A 159 9.35 -0.13 -27.36
N PHE A 160 10.38 -0.66 -26.65
CA PHE A 160 11.54 -1.26 -27.30
C PHE A 160 11.14 -2.44 -28.19
N LEU A 161 10.30 -3.32 -27.70
CA LEU A 161 9.85 -4.50 -28.47
C LEU A 161 9.00 -4.12 -29.68
N VAL A 162 8.11 -3.15 -29.55
CA VAL A 162 7.32 -2.63 -30.69
C VAL A 162 8.23 -2.04 -31.77
N ASN A 163 9.20 -1.20 -31.39
CA ASN A 163 10.14 -0.60 -32.33
C ASN A 163 11.00 -1.67 -33.03
N MET A 164 11.55 -2.63 -32.26
CA MET A 164 12.30 -3.75 -32.81
C MET A 164 11.48 -4.57 -33.80
N GLY A 165 10.19 -4.77 -33.51
CA GLY A 165 9.32 -5.46 -34.43
C GLY A 165 9.15 -4.77 -35.78
N HIS A 166 9.04 -3.46 -35.79
CA HIS A 166 8.98 -2.68 -37.02
C HIS A 166 10.33 -2.69 -37.76
N GLU A 167 11.44 -2.52 -37.06
CA GLU A 167 12.79 -2.52 -37.65
C GLU A 167 13.18 -3.89 -38.24
N LEU A 168 12.74 -5.00 -37.64
CA LEU A 168 12.98 -6.34 -38.17
C LEU A 168 12.04 -6.71 -39.33
N ARG A 169 10.81 -6.22 -39.33
CA ARG A 169 9.86 -6.50 -40.40
C ARG A 169 10.27 -5.88 -41.72
N THR A 170 10.80 -4.67 -41.74
CA THR A 170 11.20 -3.94 -42.96
C THR A 170 12.22 -4.73 -43.80
N PRO A 171 13.39 -5.16 -43.27
CA PRO A 171 14.35 -5.94 -44.07
C PRO A 171 13.82 -7.32 -44.47
N LEU A 172 13.02 -7.98 -43.63
CA LEU A 172 12.41 -9.27 -43.96
C LEU A 172 11.40 -9.17 -45.12
N ASN A 173 10.60 -8.11 -45.11
CA ASN A 173 9.73 -7.83 -46.28
C ASN A 173 10.51 -7.55 -47.58
N GLY A 174 11.64 -6.86 -47.43
CA GLY A 174 12.56 -6.67 -48.57
C GLY A 174 13.11 -7.99 -49.09
N ILE A 175 13.55 -8.89 -48.21
CA ILE A 175 14.01 -10.25 -48.57
C ILE A 175 12.90 -11.02 -49.29
N ASN A 176 11.71 -11.07 -48.71
CA ASN A 176 10.57 -11.77 -49.31
C ASN A 176 10.18 -11.18 -50.68
N GLY A 177 10.19 -9.86 -50.81
CA GLY A 177 9.96 -9.19 -52.11
C GLY A 177 10.96 -9.60 -53.17
N MET A 178 12.25 -9.64 -52.84
CA MET A 178 13.29 -10.10 -53.75
C MET A 178 13.16 -11.58 -54.13
N LEU A 179 12.82 -12.43 -53.14
CA LEU A 179 12.52 -13.84 -53.41
C LEU A 179 11.34 -14.02 -54.38
N THR A 180 10.28 -13.24 -54.22
CA THR A 180 9.14 -13.22 -55.11
C THR A 180 9.53 -12.86 -56.54
N LEU A 181 10.36 -11.85 -56.70
CA LEU A 181 10.87 -11.46 -58.05
C LEU A 181 11.77 -12.55 -58.66
N LEU A 182 12.65 -13.17 -57.87
CA LEU A 182 13.53 -14.23 -58.32
C LEU A 182 12.72 -15.47 -58.81
N PHE A 183 11.64 -15.82 -58.13
CA PHE A 183 10.78 -16.92 -58.55
C PHE A 183 10.07 -16.68 -59.90
N GLN A 184 10.02 -15.44 -60.38
CA GLN A 184 9.46 -15.07 -61.66
C GLN A 184 10.50 -15.13 -62.81
N THR A 185 11.77 -15.41 -62.51
CA THR A 185 12.86 -15.56 -63.50
C THR A 185 13.07 -17.04 -63.86
N GLU A 186 13.86 -17.29 -64.92
CA GLU A 186 14.29 -18.63 -65.24
C GLU A 186 15.28 -19.12 -64.20
N LEU A 187 14.90 -20.18 -63.47
CA LEU A 187 15.68 -20.82 -62.41
C LEU A 187 15.94 -22.27 -62.73
N THR A 188 17.14 -22.74 -62.43
CA THR A 188 17.42 -24.17 -62.38
C THR A 188 16.69 -24.80 -61.18
N GLU A 189 16.37 -26.09 -61.26
CA GLU A 189 15.77 -26.86 -60.17
C GLU A 189 16.46 -26.62 -58.82
N ARG A 190 17.81 -26.71 -58.83
CA ARG A 190 18.62 -26.52 -57.61
C ARG A 190 18.57 -25.09 -57.06
N GLN A 191 18.43 -24.06 -57.88
CA GLN A 191 18.26 -22.67 -57.46
C GLN A 191 16.86 -22.48 -56.84
N ARG A 192 15.87 -23.13 -57.41
CA ARG A 192 14.48 -23.10 -56.91
C ARG A 192 14.40 -23.70 -55.53
N GLU A 193 15.02 -24.87 -55.29
CA GLU A 193 15.10 -25.49 -53.96
C GLU A 193 15.76 -24.55 -52.92
N TYR A 194 16.90 -23.96 -53.23
CA TYR A 194 17.55 -23.03 -52.32
C TYR A 194 16.70 -21.82 -51.98
N LEU A 195 16.03 -21.24 -52.96
CA LEU A 195 15.16 -20.08 -52.74
C LEU A 195 13.94 -20.41 -51.88
N GLN A 196 13.38 -21.64 -52.05
CA GLN A 196 12.30 -22.14 -51.19
C GLN A 196 12.74 -22.28 -49.71
N GLU A 197 13.94 -22.81 -49.47
CA GLU A 197 14.51 -22.93 -48.13
C GLU A 197 14.71 -21.56 -47.45
N VAL A 198 15.21 -20.58 -48.20
CA VAL A 198 15.35 -19.20 -47.70
C VAL A 198 14.02 -18.57 -47.43
N GLN A 199 13.01 -18.77 -48.27
CA GLN A 199 11.64 -18.26 -48.07
C GLN A 199 11.00 -18.86 -46.81
N THR A 200 11.16 -20.16 -46.59
CA THR A 200 10.68 -20.85 -45.42
C THR A 200 11.32 -20.30 -44.14
N SER A 201 12.65 -20.17 -44.15
CA SER A 201 13.42 -19.61 -43.03
C SER A 201 13.02 -18.17 -42.68
N ALA A 202 12.82 -17.34 -43.69
CA ALA A 202 12.39 -15.95 -43.55
C ALA A 202 10.97 -15.88 -42.94
N GLY A 203 10.06 -16.76 -43.39
CA GLY A 203 8.71 -16.90 -42.88
C GLY A 203 8.66 -17.34 -41.39
N GLU A 204 9.52 -18.30 -41.03
CA GLU A 204 9.64 -18.75 -39.63
C GLU A 204 10.17 -17.64 -38.70
N LEU A 205 11.19 -16.91 -39.14
CA LEU A 205 11.73 -15.79 -38.38
C LEU A 205 10.66 -14.73 -38.14
N LEU A 206 9.88 -14.40 -39.15
CA LEU A 206 8.79 -13.43 -39.04
C LEU A 206 7.71 -13.92 -38.05
N ARG A 207 7.35 -15.21 -38.08
CA ARG A 207 6.42 -15.80 -37.09
C ARG A 207 6.94 -15.69 -35.66
N ARG A 208 8.21 -16.02 -35.42
CA ARG A 208 8.84 -15.91 -34.08
C ARG A 208 8.86 -14.48 -33.58
N ILE A 209 9.21 -13.49 -34.44
CA ILE A 209 9.18 -12.08 -34.08
C ILE A 209 7.77 -11.63 -33.72
N ASN A 210 6.78 -11.97 -34.52
CA ASN A 210 5.40 -11.62 -34.25
C ASN A 210 4.86 -12.29 -32.95
N ALA A 211 5.28 -13.50 -32.64
CA ALA A 211 4.94 -14.16 -31.37
C ALA A 211 5.51 -13.37 -30.17
N ILE A 212 6.80 -13.00 -30.20
CA ILE A 212 7.43 -12.18 -29.15
C ILE A 212 6.69 -10.85 -28.95
N LEU A 213 6.32 -10.19 -30.05
CA LEU A 213 5.61 -8.92 -30.02
C LEU A 213 4.18 -9.04 -29.49
N LYS A 214 3.51 -10.18 -29.72
CA LYS A 214 2.18 -10.45 -29.18
C LYS A 214 2.22 -10.61 -27.64
N PHE A 215 3.25 -11.27 -27.11
CA PHE A 215 3.44 -11.41 -25.65
C PHE A 215 3.82 -10.12 -24.94
N SER A 216 4.27 -9.11 -25.66
CA SER A 216 4.80 -7.86 -25.12
C SER A 216 3.74 -6.76 -24.92
N LYS A 217 2.47 -6.97 -25.24
CA LYS A 217 1.44 -5.95 -25.05
C LYS A 217 0.76 -6.11 -23.69
N PRO A 218 0.96 -5.17 -22.73
CA PRO A 218 0.27 -5.19 -21.46
C PRO A 218 -1.13 -4.55 -21.52
N GLU A 219 -2.03 -5.20 -20.85
CA GLU A 219 -3.06 -4.78 -19.88
C GLU A 219 -4.08 -3.68 -20.17
N ASN A 220 -4.11 -2.96 -21.29
CA ASN A 220 -5.12 -1.92 -21.48
C ASN A 220 -5.96 -2.04 -22.76
N GLY A 221 -6.25 -3.23 -23.19
CA GLY A 221 -7.18 -3.42 -24.28
C GLY A 221 -7.39 -4.91 -24.47
N GLY A 222 -8.56 -5.39 -24.10
CA GLY A 222 -8.94 -6.77 -24.27
C GLY A 222 -8.55 -7.30 -25.65
N MET A 223 -7.75 -8.36 -25.68
CA MET A 223 -7.46 -9.08 -26.91
C MET A 223 -8.74 -9.82 -27.30
N GLU A 224 -9.44 -9.37 -28.33
CA GLU A 224 -10.49 -10.15 -28.97
C GLU A 224 -9.86 -11.17 -29.90
N LEU A 225 -10.14 -12.44 -29.68
CA LEU A 225 -9.85 -13.52 -30.63
C LEU A 225 -10.85 -13.43 -31.80
N ASP A 226 -10.35 -13.27 -33.00
CA ASP A 226 -11.14 -13.48 -34.21
C ASP A 226 -11.51 -14.96 -34.37
N ARG A 227 -12.58 -15.25 -35.11
CA ARG A 227 -13.09 -16.64 -35.42
C ARG A 227 -12.04 -17.55 -36.03
N HIS A 228 -10.88 -17.05 -36.40
CA HIS A 228 -9.75 -17.78 -36.98
C HIS A 228 -8.54 -17.85 -36.03
N GLY A 229 -8.71 -17.55 -34.71
CA GLY A 229 -7.63 -17.63 -33.72
C GLY A 229 -6.57 -16.52 -33.82
N ILE A 230 -6.84 -15.44 -34.56
CA ILE A 230 -5.89 -14.34 -34.75
C ILE A 230 -6.27 -13.21 -33.81
N PHE A 231 -5.29 -12.78 -32.98
CA PHE A 231 -5.47 -11.64 -32.11
C PHE A 231 -5.43 -10.32 -32.91
N ILE A 232 -6.56 -9.64 -33.00
CA ILE A 232 -6.67 -8.33 -33.65
C ILE A 232 -6.72 -7.24 -32.58
N ASN A 233 -5.85 -6.23 -32.70
CA ASN A 233 -6.03 -5.01 -31.91
C ASN A 233 -7.25 -4.25 -32.46
N PRO A 234 -8.29 -3.97 -31.67
CA PRO A 234 -9.51 -3.29 -32.14
C PRO A 234 -9.24 -1.94 -32.83
N LYS A 235 -8.11 -1.27 -32.49
CA LYS A 235 -7.71 0.01 -33.11
C LYS A 235 -7.10 -0.12 -34.51
N LEU A 236 -6.82 -1.34 -34.97
CA LEU A 236 -6.24 -1.64 -36.29
C LEU A 236 -7.25 -2.35 -37.20
N ARG A 237 -8.50 -2.44 -36.81
CA ARG A 237 -9.59 -2.97 -37.66
C ARG A 237 -9.77 -2.04 -38.87
N GLY A 238 -9.59 -2.56 -40.07
CA GLY A 238 -9.74 -1.80 -41.31
C GLY A 238 -8.44 -1.35 -41.97
N ASP A 239 -7.26 -1.81 -41.51
CA ASP A 239 -6.00 -1.58 -42.22
C ASP A 239 -5.89 -2.59 -43.39
N PRO A 240 -5.93 -2.12 -44.68
CA PRO A 240 -5.94 -3.01 -45.86
C PRO A 240 -4.70 -3.90 -45.96
N ILE A 241 -3.57 -3.48 -45.39
CA ILE A 241 -2.31 -4.22 -45.42
C ILE A 241 -2.38 -5.43 -44.46
N LEU A 242 -3.06 -5.28 -43.33
CA LEU A 242 -3.25 -6.37 -42.35
C LEU A 242 -4.28 -7.41 -42.82
N GLU A 243 -5.31 -7.00 -43.54
CA GLU A 243 -6.32 -7.93 -44.08
C GLU A 243 -5.73 -8.82 -45.20
N THR A 244 -4.87 -8.26 -46.05
CA THR A 244 -4.21 -9.03 -47.10
C THR A 244 -3.19 -10.03 -46.56
N TRP A 245 -2.58 -9.77 -45.41
CA TRP A 245 -1.59 -10.64 -44.77
C TRP A 245 -2.22 -11.82 -44.00
N ASN A 246 -3.41 -11.62 -43.41
CA ASN A 246 -4.13 -12.70 -42.70
C ASN A 246 -4.64 -13.81 -43.62
N ALA A 247 -4.81 -13.51 -44.91
CA ALA A 247 -5.34 -14.48 -45.86
C ALA A 247 -4.30 -15.49 -46.42
N GLN A 248 -2.98 -15.27 -46.15
CA GLN A 248 -1.93 -16.05 -46.80
C GLN A 248 -1.15 -17.02 -45.90
N ILE A 249 -1.45 -17.12 -44.59
CA ILE A 249 -0.75 -18.07 -43.70
C ILE A 249 -1.75 -18.98 -43.03
N PRO A 250 -1.83 -20.25 -43.43
CA PRO A 250 -2.66 -21.22 -42.72
C PRO A 250 -2.07 -21.52 -41.34
N VAL A 251 -2.79 -21.17 -40.28
CA VAL A 251 -2.52 -21.62 -38.92
C VAL A 251 -3.06 -23.02 -38.76
N GLN A 252 -2.22 -23.99 -38.38
CA GLN A 252 -2.70 -25.36 -38.12
C GLN A 252 -3.52 -25.38 -36.81
N GLU A 253 -4.59 -26.19 -36.78
CA GLU A 253 -5.48 -26.28 -35.62
C GLU A 253 -4.76 -26.71 -34.34
N ASP A 254 -3.70 -27.51 -34.42
CA ASP A 254 -2.91 -27.97 -33.30
C ASP A 254 -2.17 -26.81 -32.59
N ASP A 255 -1.66 -25.79 -33.33
CA ASP A 255 -1.01 -24.63 -32.77
C ASP A 255 -1.96 -23.74 -31.93
N VAL A 256 -3.26 -23.79 -32.27
CA VAL A 256 -4.32 -23.03 -31.55
C VAL A 256 -4.72 -23.75 -30.26
N GLN A 257 -4.81 -25.07 -30.29
CA GLN A 257 -5.18 -25.87 -29.11
C GLN A 257 -4.12 -25.83 -28.02
N ASP A 258 -2.84 -25.92 -28.38
CA ASP A 258 -1.73 -25.77 -27.42
C ASP A 258 -1.66 -24.39 -26.79
N LEU A 259 -1.97 -23.33 -27.55
CA LEU A 259 -2.01 -21.96 -27.03
C LEU A 259 -3.21 -21.74 -26.10
N MET A 260 -4.39 -22.31 -26.42
CA MET A 260 -5.57 -22.23 -25.57
C MET A 260 -5.36 -22.97 -24.26
N ALA A 261 -4.79 -24.19 -24.29
CA ALA A 261 -4.48 -24.97 -23.10
C ALA A 261 -3.47 -24.23 -22.18
N TYR A 262 -2.48 -23.56 -22.76
CA TYR A 262 -1.52 -22.72 -22.02
C TYR A 262 -2.19 -21.51 -21.37
N CYS A 263 -3.07 -20.81 -22.08
CA CYS A 263 -3.81 -19.66 -21.56
C CYS A 263 -4.79 -20.04 -20.45
N GLU A 264 -5.50 -21.17 -20.60
CA GLU A 264 -6.41 -21.70 -19.57
C GLU A 264 -5.64 -22.10 -18.29
N LYS A 265 -4.49 -22.74 -18.43
CA LYS A 265 -3.62 -23.09 -17.30
C LYS A 265 -3.11 -21.85 -16.53
N LYS A 266 -2.79 -20.78 -17.22
CA LYS A 266 -2.38 -19.49 -16.62
C LYS A 266 -3.53 -18.73 -15.97
N LEU A 267 -4.72 -18.73 -16.56
CA LEU A 267 -5.91 -18.04 -16.05
C LEU A 267 -6.54 -18.78 -14.86
N SER A 268 -6.44 -20.10 -14.80
CA SER A 268 -6.97 -20.92 -13.70
C SER A 268 -6.13 -20.86 -12.42
N GLY A 269 -4.98 -20.17 -12.41
CA GLY A 269 -4.18 -19.94 -11.21
C GLY A 269 -3.48 -21.19 -10.66
N SER A 270 -3.45 -22.32 -11.39
CA SER A 270 -2.85 -23.57 -10.90
C SER A 270 -1.32 -23.54 -10.79
N ASP A 271 -0.69 -22.45 -11.21
CA ASP A 271 0.77 -22.23 -11.09
C ASP A 271 1.20 -21.70 -9.69
N ARG A 272 0.22 -21.46 -8.78
CA ARG A 272 0.52 -21.03 -7.40
C ARG A 272 0.83 -22.17 -6.44
N THR A 273 0.39 -23.39 -6.72
CA THR A 273 0.52 -24.54 -5.81
C THR A 273 1.88 -25.27 -5.92
N GLU A 274 2.59 -25.17 -7.03
CA GLU A 274 3.88 -25.85 -7.18
C GLU A 274 5.09 -25.09 -6.59
N ARG A 275 4.91 -23.84 -6.15
CA ARG A 275 5.97 -23.05 -5.48
C ARG A 275 5.95 -23.14 -3.95
N GLU A 276 4.86 -23.59 -3.36
CA GLU A 276 4.76 -23.75 -1.89
C GLU A 276 5.19 -25.12 -1.38
N GLU A 277 5.27 -26.14 -2.25
CA GLU A 277 5.73 -27.48 -1.87
C GLU A 277 7.26 -27.69 -2.03
N ARG A 278 8.01 -26.68 -2.42
CA ARG A 278 9.50 -26.72 -2.55
C ARG A 278 10.24 -25.76 -1.64
N LYS A 279 9.61 -25.38 -0.49
CA LYS A 279 10.35 -24.65 0.58
C LYS A 279 10.35 -25.42 1.88
#